data_cfd0a6d47314ebbc35396cdcfe164332
#
_entry.id   cfd0a6d47314ebbc35396cdcfe164332
#
_cell.length_a   1.000
_cell.length_b   1.000
_cell.length_c   1.000
_cell.angle_alpha   90.00
_cell.angle_beta   90.00
_cell.angle_gamma   90.00
#
_symmetry.space_group_name_H-M   'P 1'
#
loop_
_entity.id
_entity.type
_entity.pdbx_description
1 polymer ?
#
loop_
_entity_poly.entity_id
_entity_poly.type
_entity_poly.pdbx_seq_one_letter_code
_entity_poly.pdbx_strand_id
1 'polypeptide(L)'
;MGDPLLLQAAKPVARFDTPELHTLVADMEETMHALNGAGLAAPQIGVGLQVVIFGVEENPRYPDVEPVPYTVLVNPLLTPLDDETTEAWEGCLSVPGMRGLVPRFRRLRYQGKDQFGQAIDRTVSDFHARVVQHECDHLAGILYPMRIRDLRNFGFNAELFPGEDLPEE
;
A
#
# COMPACT_ATOMS: atom_id res chain seq x y z
N MET A 1 0.78 -8.92 11.29
CA MET A 1 0.28 -7.98 12.34
C MET A 1 0.86 -8.38 13.70
N GLY A 2 1.10 -7.41 14.62
CA GLY A 2 1.69 -7.68 15.95
C GLY A 2 3.15 -7.27 16.10
N ASP A 3 3.92 -7.15 15.02
CA ASP A 3 5.27 -6.59 15.09
C ASP A 3 5.20 -5.10 15.42
N PRO A 4 5.92 -4.62 16.46
CA PRO A 4 5.95 -3.21 16.86
C PRO A 4 6.41 -2.25 15.75
N LEU A 5 7.24 -2.70 14.81
CA LEU A 5 7.72 -1.88 13.71
C LEU A 5 6.58 -1.40 12.80
N LEU A 6 5.57 -2.25 12.60
CA LEU A 6 4.39 -1.92 11.78
C LEU A 6 3.52 -0.80 12.38
N LEU A 7 3.72 -0.46 13.64
CA LEU A 7 3.00 0.57 14.38
C LEU A 7 3.83 1.85 14.60
N GLN A 8 5.03 1.90 14.02
CA GLN A 8 5.93 3.04 14.15
C GLN A 8 5.95 3.88 12.88
N ALA A 9 6.10 5.19 13.05
CA ALA A 9 6.35 6.07 11.92
C ALA A 9 7.73 5.79 11.31
N ALA A 10 7.78 5.56 10.02
CA ALA A 10 9.00 5.34 9.27
C ALA A 10 9.82 6.64 9.14
N LYS A 11 11.14 6.52 9.09
CA LYS A 11 12.06 7.64 8.96
C LYS A 11 12.23 8.03 7.49
N PRO A 12 12.39 9.32 7.19
CA PRO A 12 12.68 9.76 5.83
C PRO A 12 14.03 9.24 5.33
N VAL A 13 14.09 8.94 4.05
CA VAL A 13 15.33 8.62 3.34
C VAL A 13 16.10 9.93 3.13
N ALA A 14 17.35 9.98 3.59
CA ALA A 14 18.18 11.18 3.51
C ALA A 14 19.05 11.23 2.23
N ARG A 15 19.42 10.07 1.69
CA ARG A 15 20.30 9.95 0.51
C ARG A 15 19.67 9.03 -0.52
N PHE A 16 19.68 9.49 -1.77
CA PHE A 16 19.15 8.77 -2.91
C PHE A 16 20.29 8.18 -3.75
N ASP A 17 19.95 7.30 -4.67
CA ASP A 17 20.89 6.66 -5.60
C ASP A 17 22.08 5.99 -4.87
N THR A 18 21.77 5.30 -3.77
CA THR A 18 22.74 4.54 -2.98
C THR A 18 22.54 3.03 -3.16
N PRO A 19 23.62 2.21 -3.09
CA PRO A 19 23.51 0.76 -3.17
C PRO A 19 22.51 0.18 -2.17
N GLU A 20 22.46 0.71 -0.94
CA GLU A 20 21.57 0.25 0.12
C GLU A 20 20.10 0.51 -0.22
N LEU A 21 19.79 1.67 -0.82
CA LEU A 21 18.42 1.99 -1.25
C LEU A 21 18.00 1.13 -2.43
N HIS A 22 18.89 0.89 -3.38
CA HIS A 22 18.62 -0.01 -4.52
C HIS A 22 18.41 -1.46 -4.07
N THR A 23 19.22 -1.94 -3.12
CA THR A 23 19.03 -3.28 -2.53
C THR A 23 17.68 -3.37 -1.83
N LEU A 24 17.32 -2.39 -1.01
CA LEU A 24 16.02 -2.34 -0.35
C LEU A 24 14.86 -2.42 -1.35
N VAL A 25 14.91 -1.64 -2.42
CA VAL A 25 13.88 -1.65 -3.47
C VAL A 25 13.80 -3.02 -4.14
N ALA A 26 14.94 -3.65 -4.46
CA ALA A 26 14.97 -4.99 -5.06
C ALA A 26 14.37 -6.06 -4.13
N ASP A 27 14.69 -6.03 -2.84
CA ASP A 27 14.13 -6.95 -1.83
C ASP A 27 12.60 -6.76 -1.69
N MET A 28 12.13 -5.49 -1.76
CA MET A 28 10.71 -5.18 -1.75
C MET A 28 10.00 -5.70 -3.01
N GLU A 29 10.61 -5.54 -4.19
CA GLU A 29 10.07 -6.05 -5.46
C GLU A 29 9.94 -7.57 -5.44
N GLU A 30 11.00 -8.27 -5.05
CA GLU A 30 11.00 -9.73 -4.95
C GLU A 30 9.88 -10.21 -4.00
N THR A 31 9.76 -9.58 -2.83
CA THR A 31 8.74 -9.92 -1.84
C THR A 31 7.31 -9.65 -2.38
N MET A 32 7.09 -8.48 -2.98
CA MET A 32 5.79 -8.11 -3.53
C MET A 32 5.36 -9.10 -4.64
N HIS A 33 6.27 -9.45 -5.55
CA HIS A 33 5.98 -10.40 -6.62
C HIS A 33 5.74 -11.81 -6.11
N ALA A 34 6.56 -12.29 -5.16
CA ALA A 34 6.41 -13.63 -4.58
C ALA A 34 5.04 -13.82 -3.88
N LEU A 35 4.48 -12.75 -3.36
CA LEU A 35 3.20 -12.73 -2.64
C LEU A 35 2.03 -12.21 -3.49
N ASN A 36 2.25 -11.90 -4.77
CA ASN A 36 1.25 -11.32 -5.68
C ASN A 36 0.59 -10.03 -5.12
N GLY A 37 1.34 -9.22 -4.37
CA GLY A 37 0.86 -7.96 -3.82
C GLY A 37 0.67 -6.88 -4.89
N ALA A 38 -0.26 -5.96 -4.63
CA ALA A 38 -0.44 -4.74 -5.44
C ALA A 38 0.52 -3.61 -5.02
N GLY A 39 1.07 -3.71 -3.81
CA GLY A 39 2.04 -2.80 -3.23
C GLY A 39 2.74 -3.41 -2.03
N LEU A 40 3.78 -2.74 -1.56
CA LEU A 40 4.53 -3.09 -0.36
C LEU A 40 5.23 -1.85 0.21
N ALA A 41 5.25 -1.74 1.53
CA ALA A 41 5.99 -0.71 2.25
C ALA A 41 7.21 -1.30 2.96
N ALA A 42 8.31 -0.56 3.02
CA ALA A 42 9.55 -1.01 3.66
C ALA A 42 9.38 -1.50 5.12
N PRO A 43 8.51 -0.90 5.96
CA PRO A 43 8.24 -1.44 7.30
C PRO A 43 7.72 -2.88 7.30
N GLN A 44 7.05 -3.34 6.25
CA GLN A 44 6.51 -4.71 6.16
C GLN A 44 7.61 -5.76 5.98
N ILE A 45 8.77 -5.37 5.48
CA ILE A 45 9.97 -6.23 5.41
C ILE A 45 11.04 -5.89 6.46
N GLY A 46 10.64 -5.20 7.54
CA GLY A 46 11.52 -4.93 8.69
C GLY A 46 12.37 -3.67 8.57
N VAL A 47 12.16 -2.81 7.58
CA VAL A 47 12.95 -1.59 7.35
C VAL A 47 12.11 -0.34 7.60
N GLY A 48 12.39 0.39 8.68
CA GLY A 48 11.64 1.59 9.11
C GLY A 48 12.00 2.85 8.31
N LEU A 49 11.96 2.79 6.96
CA LEU A 49 12.22 3.91 6.06
C LEU A 49 10.96 4.25 5.23
N GLN A 50 10.84 5.52 4.85
CA GLN A 50 9.75 6.01 4.02
C GLN A 50 9.96 5.62 2.55
N VAL A 51 9.75 4.34 2.26
CA VAL A 51 9.79 3.76 0.92
C VAL A 51 8.56 2.88 0.74
N VAL A 52 7.83 3.09 -0.34
CA VAL A 52 6.76 2.21 -0.80
C VAL A 52 6.96 1.88 -2.27
N ILE A 53 6.55 0.69 -2.66
CA ILE A 53 6.43 0.29 -4.07
C ILE A 53 4.99 -0.13 -4.33
N PHE A 54 4.50 0.10 -5.53
CA PHE A 54 3.19 -0.38 -5.96
C PHE A 54 3.12 -0.43 -7.47
N GLY A 55 2.27 -1.31 -7.98
CA GLY A 55 2.01 -1.47 -9.41
C GLY A 55 1.13 -2.67 -9.68
N VAL A 56 0.19 -2.51 -10.62
CA VAL A 56 -0.71 -3.57 -11.07
C VAL A 56 -0.84 -3.44 -12.58
N GLU A 57 -0.19 -4.32 -13.34
CA GLU A 57 -0.30 -4.31 -14.82
C GLU A 57 -1.50 -5.15 -15.28
N GLU A 58 -1.52 -6.44 -14.89
CA GLU A 58 -2.63 -7.36 -15.06
C GLU A 58 -2.68 -8.24 -13.80
N ASN A 59 -3.65 -8.00 -12.94
CA ASN A 59 -3.81 -8.83 -11.76
C ASN A 59 -5.15 -9.56 -11.82
N PRO A 60 -5.15 -10.91 -11.80
CA PRO A 60 -6.38 -11.71 -11.77
C PRO A 60 -7.34 -11.34 -10.64
N ARG A 61 -6.82 -10.74 -9.55
CA ARG A 61 -7.63 -10.23 -8.43
C ARG A 61 -8.45 -8.99 -8.76
N TYR A 62 -7.97 -8.21 -9.73
CA TYR A 62 -8.55 -6.90 -10.07
C TYR A 62 -8.74 -6.81 -11.59
N PRO A 63 -9.54 -7.70 -12.22
CA PRO A 63 -9.64 -7.79 -13.68
C PRO A 63 -10.26 -6.55 -14.33
N ASP A 64 -11.04 -5.79 -13.56
CA ASP A 64 -11.80 -4.64 -14.03
C ASP A 64 -11.18 -3.29 -13.62
N VAL A 65 -9.97 -3.29 -13.06
CA VAL A 65 -9.31 -2.07 -12.56
C VAL A 65 -8.33 -1.53 -13.59
N GLU A 66 -8.28 -0.22 -13.71
CA GLU A 66 -7.25 0.42 -14.54
C GLU A 66 -5.84 0.04 -14.03
N PRO A 67 -4.90 -0.26 -14.93
CA PRO A 67 -3.53 -0.55 -14.55
C PRO A 67 -2.91 0.56 -13.71
N VAL A 68 -2.23 0.16 -12.65
CA VAL A 68 -1.43 1.08 -11.82
C VAL A 68 0.02 0.94 -12.26
N PRO A 69 0.65 1.98 -12.81
CA PRO A 69 2.02 1.89 -13.27
C PRO A 69 2.97 1.62 -12.11
N TYR A 70 3.91 0.69 -12.31
CA TYR A 70 4.92 0.41 -11.31
C TYR A 70 5.62 1.70 -10.86
N THR A 71 5.70 1.88 -9.56
CA THR A 71 6.24 3.11 -8.96
C THR A 71 7.00 2.77 -7.68
N VAL A 72 8.21 3.27 -7.59
CA VAL A 72 8.95 3.38 -6.32
C VAL A 72 8.75 4.79 -5.80
N LEU A 73 8.16 4.94 -4.63
CA LEU A 73 7.84 6.24 -4.06
C LEU A 73 8.52 6.42 -2.70
N VAL A 74 9.44 7.35 -2.63
CA VAL A 74 10.27 7.65 -1.46
C VAL A 74 9.89 9.00 -0.87
N ASN A 75 9.76 9.08 0.45
CA ASN A 75 9.34 10.29 1.20
C ASN A 75 8.03 10.88 0.66
N PRO A 76 6.95 10.10 0.61
CA PRO A 76 5.71 10.55 0.01
C PRO A 76 5.02 11.65 0.80
N LEU A 77 4.36 12.55 0.07
CA LEU A 77 3.38 13.49 0.56
C LEU A 77 2.08 13.28 -0.21
N LEU A 78 1.00 13.01 0.50
CA LEU A 78 -0.34 12.82 -0.06
C LEU A 78 -1.20 14.04 0.25
N THR A 79 -1.91 14.54 -0.77
CA THR A 79 -2.84 15.66 -0.65
C THR A 79 -4.17 15.26 -1.29
N PRO A 80 -5.23 15.01 -0.49
CA PRO A 80 -6.58 14.84 -1.03
C PRO A 80 -7.00 16.06 -1.84
N LEU A 81 -7.72 15.86 -2.96
CA LEU A 81 -8.17 16.96 -3.82
C LEU A 81 -9.55 17.45 -3.46
N ASP A 82 -10.32 16.62 -2.77
CA ASP A 82 -11.66 16.91 -2.27
C ASP A 82 -11.96 15.97 -1.09
N ASP A 83 -13.14 16.11 -0.49
CA ASP A 83 -13.59 15.30 0.64
C ASP A 83 -14.35 14.02 0.21
N GLU A 84 -14.42 13.74 -1.11
CA GLU A 84 -15.10 12.54 -1.61
C GLU A 84 -14.33 11.29 -1.21
N THR A 85 -15.01 10.38 -0.50
CA THR A 85 -14.45 9.08 -0.11
C THR A 85 -15.26 7.95 -0.71
N THR A 86 -14.59 6.84 -1.03
CA THR A 86 -15.23 5.59 -1.43
C THR A 86 -14.82 4.48 -0.48
N GLU A 87 -15.75 3.57 -0.18
CA GLU A 87 -15.47 2.36 0.59
C GLU A 87 -15.25 1.18 -0.34
N ALA A 88 -14.20 0.39 -0.06
CA ALA A 88 -13.98 -0.90 -0.71
C ALA A 88 -13.26 -1.86 0.23
N TRP A 89 -13.36 -3.15 -0.07
CA TRP A 89 -12.67 -4.19 0.68
C TRP A 89 -11.17 -4.12 0.43
N GLU A 90 -10.40 -4.11 1.52
CA GLU A 90 -8.94 -4.18 1.50
C GLU A 90 -8.46 -5.39 2.28
N GLY A 91 -7.41 -6.04 1.76
CA GLY A 91 -6.56 -6.97 2.47
C GLY A 91 -5.16 -6.39 2.59
N CYS A 92 -4.26 -7.07 3.30
CA CYS A 92 -2.89 -6.65 3.49
C CYS A 92 -2.02 -7.87 3.82
N LEU A 93 -0.85 -7.97 3.19
CA LEU A 93 0.15 -9.00 3.48
C LEU A 93 0.56 -9.05 4.97
N SER A 94 0.44 -7.93 5.69
CA SER A 94 0.70 -7.86 7.13
C SER A 94 -0.50 -8.25 8.02
N VAL A 95 -1.67 -8.52 7.42
CA VAL A 95 -2.91 -8.96 8.10
C VAL A 95 -3.51 -10.14 7.30
N PRO A 96 -2.80 -11.28 7.24
CA PRO A 96 -3.15 -12.37 6.35
C PRO A 96 -4.51 -12.98 6.66
N GLY A 97 -5.21 -13.41 5.61
CA GLY A 97 -6.50 -14.11 5.70
C GLY A 97 -7.69 -13.25 6.11
N MET A 98 -7.52 -11.94 6.24
CA MET A 98 -8.59 -11.03 6.68
C MET A 98 -8.81 -9.89 5.68
N ARG A 99 -10.06 -9.41 5.63
CA ARG A 99 -10.44 -8.20 4.87
C ARG A 99 -11.31 -7.28 5.68
N GLY A 100 -11.30 -6.00 5.29
CA GLY A 100 -12.16 -4.99 5.89
C GLY A 100 -12.60 -3.94 4.89
N LEU A 101 -13.78 -3.36 5.14
CA LEU A 101 -14.32 -2.28 4.33
C LEU A 101 -13.71 -0.95 4.78
N VAL A 102 -12.88 -0.36 3.91
CA VAL A 102 -12.04 0.80 4.24
C VAL A 102 -12.44 2.02 3.41
N PRO A 103 -12.74 3.17 4.06
CA PRO A 103 -12.92 4.43 3.36
C PRO A 103 -11.58 5.01 2.93
N ARG A 104 -11.50 5.48 1.67
CA ARG A 104 -10.34 6.18 1.13
C ARG A 104 -10.80 7.41 0.35
N PHE A 105 -9.97 8.45 0.34
CA PHE A 105 -10.18 9.56 -0.59
C PHE A 105 -10.17 9.02 -2.01
N ARG A 106 -11.17 9.40 -2.80
CA ARG A 106 -11.32 8.94 -4.17
C ARG A 106 -10.26 9.53 -5.09
N ARG A 107 -9.87 10.79 -4.82
CA ARG A 107 -8.93 11.54 -5.64
C ARG A 107 -7.86 12.17 -4.78
N LEU A 108 -6.61 12.00 -5.16
CA LEU A 108 -5.48 12.63 -4.47
C LEU A 108 -4.34 12.97 -5.43
N ARG A 109 -3.50 13.89 -4.99
CA ARG A 109 -2.17 14.13 -5.54
C ARG A 109 -1.16 13.52 -4.61
N TYR A 110 -0.19 12.77 -5.15
CA TYR A 110 0.96 12.34 -4.39
C TYR A 110 2.25 12.89 -4.99
N GLN A 111 3.16 13.24 -4.11
CA GLN A 111 4.47 13.79 -4.44
C GLN A 111 5.52 13.03 -3.65
N GLY A 112 6.73 12.93 -4.21
CA GLY A 112 7.86 12.26 -3.59
C GLY A 112 9.02 12.18 -4.56
N LYS A 113 9.87 11.19 -4.37
CA LYS A 113 10.99 10.90 -5.27
C LYS A 113 11.05 9.40 -5.57
N ASP A 114 11.70 9.05 -6.67
CA ASP A 114 12.12 7.67 -6.91
C ASP A 114 13.43 7.34 -6.17
N GLN A 115 13.93 6.12 -6.31
CA GLN A 115 15.19 5.68 -5.69
C GLN A 115 16.43 6.44 -6.21
N PHE A 116 16.34 7.09 -7.36
CA PHE A 116 17.39 7.91 -7.95
C PHE A 116 17.34 9.38 -7.50
N GLY A 117 16.30 9.77 -6.75
CA GLY A 117 16.07 11.14 -6.31
C GLY A 117 15.30 12.00 -7.32
N GLN A 118 14.79 11.44 -8.40
CA GLN A 118 13.96 12.14 -9.38
C GLN A 118 12.59 12.42 -8.79
N ALA A 119 12.06 13.62 -9.05
CA ALA A 119 10.77 14.02 -8.51
C ALA A 119 9.61 13.25 -9.17
N ILE A 120 8.69 12.80 -8.33
CA ILE A 120 7.40 12.23 -8.72
C ILE A 120 6.31 13.19 -8.25
N ASP A 121 5.37 13.49 -9.14
CA ASP A 121 4.21 14.34 -8.86
C ASP A 121 3.07 13.88 -9.76
N ARG A 122 2.06 13.22 -9.17
CA ARG A 122 0.93 12.65 -9.91
C ARG A 122 -0.39 12.91 -9.20
N THR A 123 -1.41 13.17 -10.01
CA THR A 123 -2.81 13.21 -9.58
C THR A 123 -3.48 11.93 -10.05
N VAL A 124 -4.15 11.23 -9.12
CA VAL A 124 -4.72 9.90 -9.36
C VAL A 124 -6.09 9.77 -8.69
N SER A 125 -6.86 8.77 -9.13
CA SER A 125 -8.19 8.48 -8.60
C SER A 125 -8.43 6.98 -8.37
N ASP A 126 -9.53 6.69 -7.70
CA ASP A 126 -10.12 5.36 -7.58
C ASP A 126 -9.14 4.31 -7.03
N PHE A 127 -8.92 3.21 -7.74
CA PHE A 127 -8.06 2.13 -7.27
C PHE A 127 -6.59 2.57 -7.08
N HIS A 128 -6.04 3.34 -8.03
CA HIS A 128 -4.68 3.85 -7.89
C HIS A 128 -4.55 4.73 -6.64
N ALA A 129 -5.50 5.63 -6.39
CA ALA A 129 -5.52 6.44 -5.18
C ALA A 129 -5.62 5.59 -3.90
N ARG A 130 -6.39 4.50 -3.94
CA ARG A 130 -6.54 3.55 -2.81
C ARG A 130 -5.23 2.86 -2.48
N VAL A 131 -4.55 2.28 -3.47
CA VAL A 131 -3.28 1.58 -3.29
C VAL A 131 -2.24 2.52 -2.68
N VAL A 132 -2.07 3.73 -3.23
CA VAL A 132 -1.10 4.70 -2.69
C VAL A 132 -1.40 5.06 -1.23
N GLN A 133 -2.67 5.26 -0.86
CA GLN A 133 -3.06 5.55 0.52
C GLN A 133 -2.77 4.37 1.45
N HIS A 134 -3.06 3.13 0.99
CA HIS A 134 -2.79 1.92 1.76
C HIS A 134 -1.30 1.80 2.09
N GLU A 135 -0.45 1.89 1.08
CA GLU A 135 1.00 1.75 1.27
C GLU A 135 1.59 2.89 2.10
N CYS A 136 1.12 4.12 1.90
CA CYS A 136 1.61 5.26 2.69
C CYS A 136 1.12 5.23 4.15
N ASP A 137 -0.01 4.59 4.45
CA ASP A 137 -0.45 4.36 5.83
C ASP A 137 0.59 3.55 6.62
N HIS A 138 1.21 2.54 6.02
CA HIS A 138 2.28 1.77 6.66
C HIS A 138 3.46 2.65 7.09
N LEU A 139 3.76 3.71 6.36
CA LEU A 139 4.83 4.66 6.72
C LEU A 139 4.47 5.53 7.93
N ALA A 140 3.18 5.66 8.23
CA ALA A 140 2.68 6.34 9.41
C ALA A 140 2.41 5.39 10.60
N GLY A 141 2.72 4.09 10.44
CA GLY A 141 2.42 3.07 11.45
C GLY A 141 0.94 2.72 11.52
N ILE A 142 0.21 2.86 10.42
CA ILE A 142 -1.23 2.60 10.34
C ILE A 142 -1.46 1.34 9.49
N LEU A 143 -2.19 0.39 10.04
CA LEU A 143 -2.72 -0.76 9.31
C LEU A 143 -4.18 -0.52 8.93
N TYR A 144 -4.62 -1.08 7.78
CA TYR A 144 -5.97 -0.83 7.28
C TYR A 144 -7.11 -1.11 8.28
N PRO A 145 -7.00 -2.09 9.22
CA PRO A 145 -8.05 -2.27 10.23
C PRO A 145 -8.30 -1.03 11.09
N MET A 146 -7.31 -0.15 11.25
CA MET A 146 -7.46 1.12 12.01
C MET A 146 -8.28 2.17 11.25
N ARG A 147 -8.55 1.97 9.97
CA ARG A 147 -9.37 2.84 9.12
C ARG A 147 -10.82 2.41 9.03
N ILE A 148 -11.15 1.20 9.47
CA ILE A 148 -12.50 0.63 9.39
C ILE A 148 -13.43 1.41 10.31
N ARG A 149 -14.56 1.89 9.78
CA ARG A 149 -15.56 2.63 10.54
C ARG A 149 -16.49 1.73 11.34
N ASP A 150 -16.79 0.57 10.82
CA ASP A 150 -17.70 -0.41 11.41
C ASP A 150 -17.04 -1.80 11.39
N LEU A 151 -16.65 -2.29 12.56
CA LEU A 151 -15.97 -3.59 12.68
C LEU A 151 -16.83 -4.79 12.29
N ARG A 152 -18.13 -4.61 12.06
CA ARG A 152 -18.98 -5.67 11.44
C ARG A 152 -18.58 -5.95 10.00
N ASN A 153 -17.87 -5.02 9.37
CA ASN A 153 -17.27 -5.14 8.03
C ASN A 153 -15.76 -5.48 8.10
N PHE A 154 -15.37 -6.30 9.07
CA PHE A 154 -14.01 -6.81 9.23
C PHE A 154 -14.07 -8.26 9.69
N GLY A 155 -13.39 -9.15 8.99
CA GLY A 155 -13.40 -10.57 9.33
C GLY A 155 -12.48 -11.41 8.45
N PHE A 156 -12.54 -12.71 8.68
CA PHE A 156 -11.79 -13.67 7.87
C PHE A 156 -12.39 -13.79 6.46
N ASN A 157 -11.54 -13.95 5.45
CA ASN A 157 -11.96 -14.11 4.05
C ASN A 157 -12.98 -15.23 3.89
N ALA A 158 -12.75 -16.38 4.54
CA ALA A 158 -13.65 -17.54 4.46
C ALA A 158 -15.06 -17.27 5.00
N GLU A 159 -15.21 -16.34 5.94
CA GLU A 159 -16.51 -15.97 6.54
C GLU A 159 -17.18 -14.83 5.78
N LEU A 160 -16.40 -13.86 5.30
CA LEU A 160 -16.93 -12.71 4.55
C LEU A 160 -17.33 -13.07 3.12
N PHE A 161 -16.60 -13.99 2.50
CA PHE A 161 -16.73 -14.37 1.09
C PHE A 161 -16.78 -15.91 0.95
N PRO A 162 -17.82 -16.58 1.50
CA PRO A 162 -17.89 -18.03 1.51
C PRO A 162 -17.94 -18.59 0.08
N GLY A 163 -16.99 -19.47 -0.23
CA GLY A 163 -16.88 -20.12 -1.54
C GLY A 163 -16.05 -19.34 -2.58
N GLU A 164 -15.51 -18.18 -2.23
CA GLU A 164 -14.51 -17.49 -3.06
C GLU A 164 -13.10 -17.92 -2.64
N ASP A 165 -12.29 -18.30 -3.62
CA ASP A 165 -10.86 -18.61 -3.43
C ASP A 165 -10.07 -17.29 -3.44
N LEU A 166 -10.19 -16.55 -2.35
CA LEU A 166 -9.44 -15.32 -2.17
C LEU A 166 -8.05 -15.64 -1.61
N PRO A 167 -6.99 -15.06 -2.17
CA PRO A 167 -5.65 -15.29 -1.66
C PRO A 167 -5.52 -14.84 -0.20
N GLU A 168 -4.78 -15.62 0.58
CA GLU A 168 -4.32 -15.24 1.91
C GLU A 168 -3.28 -14.11 1.75
N GLU A 169 -3.75 -12.87 1.72
CA GLU A 169 -2.84 -11.71 1.78
C GLU A 169 -2.32 -11.56 3.19
#